data_3a717de875eaccfaae4aaf59642ff5c6
#
_entry.id   3a717de875eaccfaae4aaf59642ff5c6
#
_cell.length_a   1.000
_cell.length_b   1.000
_cell.length_c   1.000
_cell.angle_alpha   90.00
_cell.angle_beta   90.00
_cell.angle_gamma   90.00
#
_symmetry.space_group_name_H-M   'P 1'
#
loop_
_entity.id
_entity.type
_entity.pdbx_description
1 polymer ?
#
loop_
_entity_poly.entity_id
_entity_poly.type
_entity_poly.pdbx_seq_one_letter_code
_entity_poly.pdbx_strand_id
1 'polypeptide(L)'
;KTGNAWLGILVAMGARSDVLEEAQGVLEQYRASLAKAMDYVSRPGVMEELNNIVVLKGGDVIDERQVSSIASIISSSGLLPTSKPLIAFAQAGNMVKISARATKQLVEKGLNLGALLSRLSAEYGGKGGGHNIAAGAEIPSDRIIRFLADLDRAVGEQLAKNVGAGGG
;
A
#
# COMPACT_ATOMS: atom_id res chain seq x y z
N LYS A 1 14.42 2.05 -2.27
CA LYS A 1 13.39 1.05 -2.59
C LYS A 1 13.99 -0.34 -2.84
N THR A 2 15.23 -0.44 -3.29
CA THR A 2 15.96 -1.70 -3.54
C THR A 2 16.74 -2.19 -2.33
N GLY A 3 16.80 -1.43 -1.23
CA GLY A 3 17.63 -1.71 -0.05
C GLY A 3 19.11 -1.28 -0.20
N ASN A 4 19.56 -0.92 -1.40
CA ASN A 4 20.95 -0.57 -1.72
C ASN A 4 21.14 0.95 -1.84
N ALA A 5 20.74 1.69 -0.78
CA ALA A 5 20.83 3.16 -0.78
C ALA A 5 22.26 3.70 -1.01
N TRP A 6 23.28 2.96 -0.53
CA TRP A 6 24.68 3.31 -0.70
C TRP A 6 25.13 3.34 -2.17
N LEU A 7 24.61 2.43 -3.03
CA LEU A 7 24.87 2.45 -4.48
C LEU A 7 24.40 3.76 -5.13
N GLY A 8 23.22 4.23 -4.74
CA GLY A 8 22.70 5.52 -5.23
C GLY A 8 23.58 6.70 -4.83
N ILE A 9 24.14 6.69 -3.63
CA ILE A 9 25.09 7.71 -3.14
C ILE A 9 26.37 7.67 -3.96
N LEU A 10 26.96 6.49 -4.18
CA LEU A 10 28.19 6.34 -4.95
C LEU A 10 28.03 6.79 -6.40
N VAL A 11 26.91 6.44 -7.05
CA VAL A 11 26.58 6.92 -8.41
C VAL A 11 26.45 8.44 -8.44
N ALA A 12 25.78 9.04 -7.46
CA ALA A 12 25.63 10.49 -7.35
C ALA A 12 26.98 11.22 -7.09
N MET A 13 27.93 10.55 -6.43
CA MET A 13 29.29 11.06 -6.20
C MET A 13 30.21 10.87 -7.41
N GLY A 14 29.73 10.34 -8.55
CA GLY A 14 30.49 10.17 -9.77
C GLY A 14 31.34 8.90 -9.84
N ALA A 15 31.02 7.86 -9.03
CA ALA A 15 31.65 6.55 -9.14
C ALA A 15 31.43 5.97 -10.56
N ARG A 16 32.48 5.38 -11.14
CA ARG A 16 32.49 4.97 -12.54
C ARG A 16 32.58 3.44 -12.69
N SER A 17 32.16 2.94 -13.87
CA SER A 17 32.20 1.56 -14.38
C SER A 17 31.51 0.52 -13.50
N ASP A 18 32.22 -0.17 -12.64
CA ASP A 18 31.75 -1.31 -11.85
C ASP A 18 30.56 -0.99 -10.91
N VAL A 19 30.61 0.15 -10.24
CA VAL A 19 29.50 0.63 -9.38
C VAL A 19 28.27 0.98 -10.22
N LEU A 20 28.47 1.51 -11.41
CA LEU A 20 27.37 1.84 -12.33
C LEU A 20 26.71 0.58 -12.89
N GLU A 21 27.52 -0.43 -13.26
CA GLU A 21 27.03 -1.73 -13.72
C GLU A 21 26.24 -2.45 -12.61
N GLU A 22 26.77 -2.46 -11.38
CA GLU A 22 26.05 -3.01 -10.22
C GLU A 22 24.72 -2.30 -9.98
N ALA A 23 24.71 -0.97 -10.05
CA ALA A 23 23.50 -0.17 -9.87
C ALA A 23 22.47 -0.44 -10.99
N GLN A 24 22.92 -0.63 -12.24
CA GLN A 24 22.07 -1.00 -13.36
C GLN A 24 21.47 -2.39 -13.16
N GLY A 25 22.27 -3.38 -12.74
CA GLY A 25 21.79 -4.73 -12.43
C GLY A 25 20.73 -4.74 -11.34
N VAL A 26 20.91 -3.99 -10.26
CA VAL A 26 19.91 -3.84 -9.20
C VAL A 26 18.62 -3.18 -9.73
N LEU A 27 18.74 -2.18 -10.60
CA LEU A 27 17.58 -1.53 -11.21
C LEU A 27 16.82 -2.46 -12.14
N GLU A 28 17.50 -3.26 -12.94
CA GLU A 28 16.89 -4.26 -13.84
C GLU A 28 16.17 -5.36 -13.05
N GLN A 29 16.78 -5.88 -12.00
CA GLN A 29 16.14 -6.84 -11.10
C GLN A 29 14.88 -6.25 -10.44
N TYR A 30 14.95 -5.00 -10.01
CA TYR A 30 13.77 -4.31 -9.45
C TYR A 30 12.65 -4.15 -10.49
N ARG A 31 12.99 -3.76 -11.73
CA ARG A 31 12.01 -3.64 -12.82
C ARG A 31 11.37 -4.97 -13.18
N ALA A 32 12.18 -6.04 -13.27
CA ALA A 32 11.67 -7.38 -13.54
C ALA A 32 10.74 -7.88 -12.45
N SER A 33 11.08 -7.67 -11.17
CA SER A 33 10.22 -8.04 -10.05
C SER A 33 8.93 -7.21 -9.99
N LEU A 34 8.99 -5.94 -10.38
CA LEU A 34 7.80 -5.10 -10.48
C LEU A 34 6.87 -5.55 -11.62
N ALA A 35 7.43 -5.90 -12.79
CA ALA A 35 6.65 -6.44 -13.91
C ALA A 35 5.95 -7.76 -13.53
N LYS A 36 6.66 -8.66 -12.83
CA LYS A 36 6.10 -9.90 -12.28
C LYS A 36 4.96 -9.64 -11.30
N ALA A 37 5.12 -8.65 -10.44
CA ALA A 37 4.07 -8.27 -9.49
C ALA A 37 2.85 -7.68 -10.20
N MET A 38 3.02 -6.88 -11.26
CA MET A 38 1.91 -6.33 -12.04
C MET A 38 1.15 -7.42 -12.81
N ASP A 39 1.87 -8.41 -13.39
CA ASP A 39 1.23 -9.60 -13.99
C ASP A 39 0.41 -10.37 -12.95
N TYR A 40 0.96 -10.58 -11.75
CA TYR A 40 0.25 -11.22 -10.64
C TYR A 40 -1.03 -10.47 -10.25
N VAL A 41 -0.98 -9.16 -10.13
CA VAL A 41 -2.13 -8.31 -9.77
C VAL A 41 -3.28 -8.45 -10.77
N SER A 42 -2.98 -8.73 -12.03
CA SER A 42 -3.97 -8.92 -13.09
C SER A 42 -4.73 -10.26 -13.01
N ARG A 43 -4.32 -11.16 -12.11
CA ARG A 43 -4.96 -12.48 -11.97
C ARG A 43 -6.26 -12.40 -11.17
N PRO A 44 -7.28 -13.21 -11.55
CA PRO A 44 -8.51 -13.29 -10.78
C PRO A 44 -8.27 -13.66 -9.30
N GLY A 45 -8.99 -13.00 -8.40
CA GLY A 45 -8.93 -13.28 -6.96
C GLY A 45 -7.77 -12.64 -6.19
N VAL A 46 -6.81 -12.00 -6.87
CA VAL A 46 -5.73 -11.25 -6.25
C VAL A 46 -6.22 -9.91 -5.69
N MET A 47 -7.12 -9.26 -6.41
CA MET A 47 -7.86 -8.11 -5.91
C MET A 47 -9.28 -8.51 -5.53
N GLU A 48 -9.73 -8.03 -4.38
CA GLU A 48 -11.07 -8.27 -3.83
C GLU A 48 -11.70 -6.94 -3.45
N GLU A 49 -12.91 -6.73 -3.92
CA GLU A 49 -13.68 -5.54 -3.56
C GLU A 49 -14.60 -5.86 -2.38
N LEU A 50 -14.39 -5.19 -1.26
CA LEU A 50 -15.27 -5.21 -0.09
C LEU A 50 -16.28 -4.06 -0.16
N ASN A 51 -17.05 -3.84 0.91
CA ASN A 51 -18.10 -2.82 0.91
C ASN A 51 -17.52 -1.40 0.70
N ASN A 52 -16.44 -1.07 1.38
CA ASN A 52 -15.87 0.29 1.43
C ASN A 52 -14.40 0.36 0.99
N ILE A 53 -13.72 -0.76 0.80
CA ILE A 53 -12.32 -0.81 0.39
C ILE A 53 -12.10 -1.80 -0.76
N VAL A 54 -11.01 -1.62 -1.51
CA VAL A 54 -10.46 -2.63 -2.42
C VAL A 54 -9.21 -3.22 -1.78
N VAL A 55 -9.13 -4.53 -1.68
CA VAL A 55 -8.01 -5.25 -1.07
C VAL A 55 -7.15 -5.86 -2.16
N LEU A 56 -5.84 -5.62 -2.13
CA LEU A 56 -4.84 -6.30 -2.94
C LEU A 56 -4.06 -7.28 -2.06
N LYS A 57 -4.20 -8.56 -2.35
CA LYS A 57 -3.51 -9.65 -1.65
C LYS A 57 -2.15 -9.90 -2.30
N GLY A 58 -1.06 -9.51 -1.64
CA GLY A 58 0.30 -9.66 -2.19
C GLY A 58 0.77 -11.12 -2.31
N GLY A 59 0.23 -12.01 -1.48
CA GLY A 59 0.65 -13.42 -1.45
C GLY A 59 2.16 -13.54 -1.22
N ASP A 60 2.75 -14.56 -1.86
CA ASP A 60 4.21 -14.80 -1.86
C ASP A 60 4.91 -14.11 -3.05
N VAL A 61 4.18 -13.32 -3.86
CA VAL A 61 4.70 -12.71 -5.08
C VAL A 61 5.13 -11.26 -4.87
N ILE A 62 4.38 -10.52 -4.05
CA ILE A 62 4.66 -9.12 -3.76
C ILE A 62 5.54 -9.06 -2.51
N ASP A 63 6.80 -8.66 -2.69
CA ASP A 63 7.74 -8.41 -1.59
C ASP A 63 7.24 -7.23 -0.73
N GLU A 64 7.43 -7.33 0.58
CA GLU A 64 7.05 -6.29 1.56
C GLU A 64 7.62 -4.89 1.24
N ARG A 65 8.82 -4.85 0.62
CA ARG A 65 9.49 -3.61 0.20
C ARG A 65 8.84 -2.98 -1.03
N GLN A 66 8.10 -3.77 -1.80
CA GLN A 66 7.45 -3.35 -3.05
C GLN A 66 5.97 -3.00 -2.89
N VAL A 67 5.31 -3.50 -1.84
CA VAL A 67 3.86 -3.33 -1.65
C VAL A 67 3.42 -1.86 -1.76
N SER A 68 4.21 -0.94 -1.22
CA SER A 68 3.93 0.50 -1.29
C SER A 68 4.07 1.07 -2.72
N SER A 69 5.05 0.59 -3.48
CA SER A 69 5.26 1.03 -4.87
C SER A 69 4.15 0.49 -5.78
N ILE A 70 3.79 -0.78 -5.61
CA ILE A 70 2.72 -1.44 -6.36
C ILE A 70 1.37 -0.77 -6.05
N ALA A 71 1.06 -0.52 -4.78
CA ALA A 71 -0.15 0.20 -4.38
C ALA A 71 -0.23 1.59 -5.02
N SER A 72 0.90 2.30 -5.13
CA SER A 72 0.95 3.62 -5.78
C SER A 72 0.70 3.52 -7.29
N ILE A 73 1.30 2.54 -7.98
CA ILE A 73 1.11 2.33 -9.41
C ILE A 73 -0.36 1.99 -9.71
N ILE A 74 -0.94 1.05 -8.98
CA ILE A 74 -2.33 0.62 -9.17
C ILE A 74 -3.29 1.78 -8.90
N SER A 75 -3.08 2.51 -7.81
CA SER A 75 -3.92 3.66 -7.45
C SER A 75 -3.88 4.78 -8.50
N SER A 76 -2.77 4.94 -9.23
CA SER A 76 -2.61 5.96 -10.28
C SER A 76 -2.97 5.46 -11.69
N SER A 77 -3.18 4.16 -11.89
CA SER A 77 -3.44 3.57 -13.21
C SER A 77 -4.86 3.79 -13.74
N GLY A 78 -5.79 4.24 -12.91
CA GLY A 78 -7.21 4.33 -13.26
C GLY A 78 -7.96 3.01 -13.29
N LEU A 79 -7.32 1.90 -12.88
CA LEU A 79 -7.92 0.56 -12.86
C LEU A 79 -8.90 0.35 -11.70
N LEU A 80 -8.87 1.23 -10.70
CA LEU A 80 -9.67 1.11 -9.48
C LEU A 80 -10.85 2.08 -9.48
N PRO A 81 -11.96 1.69 -8.81
CA PRO A 81 -13.03 2.63 -8.54
C PRO A 81 -12.52 3.79 -7.69
N THR A 82 -12.83 5.03 -8.10
CA THR A 82 -12.43 6.24 -7.36
C THR A 82 -13.17 6.39 -6.03
N SER A 83 -14.21 5.59 -5.82
CA SER A 83 -15.10 5.62 -4.64
C SER A 83 -14.59 4.81 -3.44
N LYS A 84 -13.53 3.99 -3.62
CA LYS A 84 -12.97 3.13 -2.55
C LYS A 84 -11.46 3.26 -2.49
N PRO A 85 -10.85 3.31 -1.29
CA PRO A 85 -9.40 3.27 -1.15
C PRO A 85 -8.86 1.87 -1.43
N LEU A 86 -7.63 1.79 -1.94
CA LEU A 86 -6.86 0.56 -2.10
C LEU A 86 -6.10 0.24 -0.82
N ILE A 87 -6.22 -1.00 -0.37
CA ILE A 87 -5.47 -1.58 0.75
C ILE A 87 -4.65 -2.76 0.23
N ALA A 88 -3.38 -2.55 -0.02
CA ALA A 88 -2.45 -3.59 -0.44
C ALA A 88 -1.71 -4.16 0.76
N PHE A 89 -1.49 -5.47 0.81
CA PHE A 89 -0.68 -6.08 1.86
C PHE A 89 0.24 -7.18 1.32
N ALA A 90 1.38 -7.36 1.99
CA ALA A 90 2.37 -8.39 1.72
C ALA A 90 2.88 -9.01 3.02
N GLN A 91 3.25 -10.29 2.96
CA GLN A 91 3.84 -11.00 4.10
C GLN A 91 5.25 -10.47 4.42
N ALA A 92 5.56 -10.31 5.69
CA ALA A 92 6.83 -9.83 6.23
C ALA A 92 7.19 -10.67 7.48
N GLY A 93 7.65 -11.90 7.29
CA GLY A 93 7.85 -12.86 8.37
C GLY A 93 6.53 -13.21 9.07
N ASN A 94 6.45 -12.98 10.38
CA ASN A 94 5.22 -13.16 11.18
C ASN A 94 4.31 -11.92 11.20
N MET A 95 4.68 -10.89 10.46
CA MET A 95 3.92 -9.66 10.31
C MET A 95 3.40 -9.53 8.88
N VAL A 96 2.43 -8.66 8.71
CA VAL A 96 1.94 -8.23 7.39
C VAL A 96 2.18 -6.73 7.27
N LYS A 97 2.80 -6.34 6.18
CA LYS A 97 2.99 -4.94 5.81
C LYS A 97 1.85 -4.48 4.92
N ILE A 98 1.20 -3.41 5.34
CA ILE A 98 0.02 -2.84 4.69
C ILE A 98 0.39 -1.49 4.07
N SER A 99 -0.10 -1.24 2.86
CA SER A 99 -0.02 0.05 2.20
C SER A 99 -1.39 0.47 1.70
N ALA A 100 -1.89 1.59 2.20
CA ALA A 100 -3.18 2.15 1.84
C ALA A 100 -3.03 3.39 0.94
N ARG A 101 -3.91 3.51 -0.06
CA ARG A 101 -3.98 4.64 -0.98
C ARG A 101 -5.42 5.06 -1.17
N ALA A 102 -5.67 6.35 -1.11
CA ALA A 102 -6.97 6.97 -1.40
C ALA A 102 -6.85 7.96 -2.57
N THR A 103 -7.96 8.31 -3.16
CA THR A 103 -8.06 9.42 -4.11
C THR A 103 -8.24 10.74 -3.37
N LYS A 104 -7.92 11.86 -4.03
CA LYS A 104 -8.20 13.20 -3.49
C LYS A 104 -9.69 13.38 -3.16
N GLN A 105 -10.56 12.85 -4.03
CA GLN A 105 -12.01 12.89 -3.85
C GLN A 105 -12.48 12.21 -2.56
N LEU A 106 -11.87 11.08 -2.18
CA LEU A 106 -12.16 10.41 -0.90
C LEU A 106 -11.70 11.23 0.30
N VAL A 107 -10.55 11.88 0.18
CA VAL A 107 -10.03 12.77 1.23
C VAL A 107 -10.92 14.00 1.40
N GLU A 108 -11.41 14.61 0.31
CA GLU A 108 -12.37 15.70 0.33
C GLU A 108 -13.71 15.31 0.98
N LYS A 109 -14.09 14.03 0.84
CA LYS A 109 -15.23 13.43 1.55
C LYS A 109 -14.92 13.06 3.01
N GLY A 110 -13.73 13.40 3.51
CA GLY A 110 -13.34 13.27 4.91
C GLY A 110 -12.60 11.99 5.25
N LEU A 111 -12.17 11.17 4.27
CA LEU A 111 -11.35 10.00 4.55
C LEU A 111 -9.95 10.40 5.04
N ASN A 112 -9.52 9.81 6.15
CA ASN A 112 -8.19 9.97 6.70
C ASN A 112 -7.56 8.60 6.98
N LEU A 113 -6.84 8.06 5.99
CA LEU A 113 -6.17 6.77 6.09
C LEU A 113 -5.11 6.74 7.20
N GLY A 114 -4.37 7.86 7.38
CA GLY A 114 -3.33 7.95 8.41
C GLY A 114 -3.89 7.75 9.81
N ALA A 115 -4.98 8.44 10.14
CA ALA A 115 -5.65 8.31 11.43
C ALA A 115 -6.27 6.91 11.63
N LEU A 116 -6.93 6.35 10.60
CA LEU A 116 -7.51 5.01 10.66
C LEU A 116 -6.45 3.95 10.89
N LEU A 117 -5.37 3.95 10.10
CA LEU A 117 -4.32 2.94 10.23
C LEU A 117 -3.54 3.10 11.54
N SER A 118 -3.31 4.34 12.01
CA SER A 118 -2.65 4.56 13.30
C SER A 118 -3.46 3.95 14.45
N ARG A 119 -4.76 4.22 14.51
CA ARG A 119 -5.65 3.70 15.55
C ARG A 119 -5.81 2.19 15.47
N LEU A 120 -6.26 1.68 14.31
CA LEU A 120 -6.58 0.26 14.17
C LEU A 120 -5.33 -0.62 14.32
N SER A 121 -4.17 -0.26 13.75
CA SER A 121 -2.99 -1.10 13.90
C SER A 121 -2.55 -1.24 15.36
N ALA A 122 -2.69 -0.20 16.18
CA ALA A 122 -2.40 -0.27 17.60
C ALA A 122 -3.35 -1.24 18.35
N GLU A 123 -4.64 -1.25 18.02
CA GLU A 123 -5.63 -2.19 18.56
C GLU A 123 -5.29 -3.65 18.22
N TYR A 124 -4.62 -3.87 17.10
CA TYR A 124 -4.18 -5.19 16.64
C TYR A 124 -2.75 -5.58 17.07
N GLY A 125 -2.11 -4.77 17.92
CA GLY A 125 -0.76 -5.03 18.43
C GLY A 125 0.34 -4.75 17.40
N GLY A 126 0.05 -3.88 16.44
CA GLY A 126 0.96 -3.41 15.41
C GLY A 126 1.24 -1.91 15.53
N LYS A 127 1.69 -1.34 14.43
CA LYS A 127 1.95 0.10 14.27
C LYS A 127 1.51 0.56 12.89
N GLY A 128 1.07 1.80 12.78
CA GLY A 128 0.66 2.38 11.52
C GLY A 128 0.53 3.89 11.60
N GLY A 129 0.26 4.50 10.45
CA GLY A 129 0.09 5.93 10.29
C GLY A 129 0.45 6.41 8.90
N GLY A 130 0.50 7.73 8.74
CA GLY A 130 0.80 8.36 7.46
C GLY A 130 -0.10 9.58 7.23
N HIS A 131 -0.30 9.88 5.96
CA HIS A 131 -1.15 10.98 5.54
C HIS A 131 -2.59 10.50 5.24
N ASN A 132 -3.51 11.45 5.11
CA ASN A 132 -4.90 11.15 4.78
C ASN A 132 -5.08 10.38 3.46
N ILE A 133 -4.24 10.65 2.45
CA ILE A 133 -4.29 10.04 1.12
C ILE A 133 -3.40 8.79 0.97
N ALA A 134 -2.37 8.64 1.80
CA ALA A 134 -1.40 7.55 1.74
C ALA A 134 -0.88 7.21 3.12
N ALA A 135 -1.08 5.97 3.54
CA ALA A 135 -0.70 5.50 4.87
C ALA A 135 -0.18 4.06 4.81
N GLY A 136 0.46 3.62 5.87
CA GLY A 136 0.96 2.27 6.02
C GLY A 136 0.73 1.73 7.42
N ALA A 137 0.74 0.41 7.53
CA ALA A 137 0.69 -0.28 8.82
C ALA A 137 1.47 -1.59 8.76
N GLU A 138 1.78 -2.10 9.93
CA GLU A 138 2.38 -3.41 10.13
C GLU A 138 1.68 -4.08 11.32
N ILE A 139 1.11 -5.26 11.13
CA ILE A 139 0.34 -6.00 12.13
C ILE A 139 0.72 -7.48 12.11
N PRO A 140 0.47 -8.24 13.18
CA PRO A 140 0.61 -9.70 13.17
C PRO A 140 -0.21 -10.36 12.05
N SER A 141 0.40 -11.34 11.36
CA SER A 141 -0.19 -11.95 10.15
C SER A 141 -1.47 -12.74 10.43
N ASP A 142 -1.60 -13.33 11.61
CA ASP A 142 -2.80 -14.05 12.05
C ASP A 142 -4.03 -13.17 12.26
N ARG A 143 -3.83 -11.85 12.27
CA ARG A 143 -4.89 -10.85 12.52
C ARG A 143 -5.39 -10.12 11.28
N ILE A 144 -4.78 -10.36 10.11
CA ILE A 144 -5.06 -9.59 8.89
C ILE A 144 -6.53 -9.63 8.46
N ILE A 145 -7.19 -10.77 8.55
CA ILE A 145 -8.60 -10.92 8.09
C ILE A 145 -9.54 -10.04 8.93
N ARG A 146 -9.38 -10.08 10.25
CA ARG A 146 -10.19 -9.25 11.16
C ARG A 146 -9.87 -7.77 11.00
N PHE A 147 -8.60 -7.44 10.87
CA PHE A 147 -8.15 -6.08 10.63
C PHE A 147 -8.78 -5.48 9.36
N LEU A 148 -8.79 -6.22 8.24
CA LEU A 148 -9.39 -5.76 6.99
C LEU A 148 -10.90 -5.55 7.12
N ALA A 149 -11.61 -6.41 7.85
CA ALA A 149 -13.05 -6.26 8.10
C ALA A 149 -13.35 -5.01 8.94
N ASP A 150 -12.56 -4.76 9.99
CA ASP A 150 -12.71 -3.57 10.82
C ASP A 150 -12.30 -2.30 10.09
N LEU A 151 -11.28 -2.37 9.24
CA LEU A 151 -10.88 -1.25 8.39
C LEU A 151 -11.94 -0.91 7.35
N ASP A 152 -12.56 -1.92 6.71
CA ASP A 152 -13.66 -1.73 5.76
C ASP A 152 -14.83 -0.99 6.43
N ARG A 153 -15.24 -1.44 7.61
CA ARG A 153 -16.29 -0.77 8.40
C ARG A 153 -15.89 0.66 8.78
N ALA A 154 -14.69 0.87 9.28
CA ALA A 154 -14.23 2.18 9.73
C ALA A 154 -14.11 3.21 8.58
N VAL A 155 -13.74 2.76 7.37
CA VAL A 155 -13.77 3.60 6.17
C VAL A 155 -15.20 4.02 5.84
N GLY A 156 -16.15 3.08 5.85
CA GLY A 156 -17.56 3.37 5.62
C GLY A 156 -18.14 4.37 6.62
N GLU A 157 -17.87 4.17 7.92
CA GLU A 157 -18.31 5.07 9.00
C GLU A 157 -17.73 6.48 8.84
N GLN A 158 -16.47 6.60 8.44
CA GLN A 158 -15.81 7.89 8.26
C GLN A 158 -16.38 8.66 7.07
N LEU A 159 -16.66 7.97 5.95
CA LEU A 159 -17.26 8.56 4.77
C LEU A 159 -18.73 8.95 5.00
N ALA A 160 -19.49 8.13 5.75
CA ALA A 160 -20.91 8.40 6.04
C ALA A 160 -21.10 9.63 6.94
N LYS A 161 -20.24 9.86 7.93
CA LYS A 161 -20.34 11.01 8.86
C LYS A 161 -20.26 12.36 8.14
N ASN A 162 -19.53 12.45 7.05
CA ASN A 162 -19.35 13.72 6.33
C ASN A 162 -20.41 13.99 5.26
N VAL A 163 -21.17 12.98 4.84
CA VAL A 163 -22.34 13.18 3.97
C VAL A 163 -23.48 13.88 4.74
N GLY A 164 -23.56 13.66 6.05
CA GLY A 164 -24.58 14.31 6.91
C GLY A 164 -24.25 15.75 7.34
N ALA A 165 -23.00 16.20 7.21
CA ALA A 165 -22.57 17.54 7.65
C ALA A 165 -22.63 18.61 6.54
N GLY A 166 -22.92 18.23 5.29
CA GLY A 166 -22.99 19.13 4.13
C GLY A 166 -24.40 19.53 3.69
N GLY A 167 -25.42 19.23 4.49
CA GLY A 167 -26.85 19.49 4.18
C GLY A 167 -27.52 20.38 5.23
N GLY A 168 -26.91 21.54 5.51
CA GLY A 168 -27.47 22.56 6.38
C GLY A 168 -27.34 23.95 5.75
#